data_38cabf40fa8bcf3273bbc094ea21599e
#
_entry.id   38cabf40fa8bcf3273bbc094ea21599e
#
_cell.length_a   1.000
_cell.length_b   1.000
_cell.length_c   1.000
_cell.angle_alpha   90.00
_cell.angle_beta   90.00
_cell.angle_gamma   90.00
#
_symmetry.space_group_name_H-M   'P 1'
#
loop_
_entity.id
_entity.type
_entity.pdbx_description
1 polymer ?
#
loop_
_entity_poly.entity_id
_entity_poly.type
_entity_poly.pdbx_seq_one_letter_code
_entity_poly.pdbx_strand_id
1 'polypeptide(L)'
;MQRPPIPTYRLYGENSEDSVDFWLHCETLPSRSRLHNWEIATHRHAALFQLFHVTGGRGEMFAANRWQAFAGPCVLFVPPGVAHGFRFIPGIDGTVVTALADRLESLAAGDRAVAAFAAQPRIVPLDGSVETATFTDAIARIASEIGRRTTGRNMMLEALVTMAVVSLVRAQDVADPAADGVPKRDRRRFEQLETLIGAHYREHRPTGFYADRIGVTTTHLNRIVRTIAGASVQEMLANRLVEQARRDLVFTPTSVQAIAFSLGFSDPAYFNRFFRKRTGATPGRFRASRLAGES
;
A
#
# COMPACT_ATOMS: atom_id res chain seq x y z
N MET A 1 -38.42 -10.06 -13.78
CA MET A 1 -37.29 -10.65 -14.52
C MET A 1 -36.09 -10.68 -13.60
N GLN A 2 -35.68 -11.85 -13.14
CA GLN A 2 -34.43 -12.00 -12.37
C GLN A 2 -33.26 -11.74 -13.32
N ARG A 3 -32.34 -10.83 -12.91
CA ARG A 3 -31.07 -10.67 -13.64
C ARG A 3 -30.29 -11.99 -13.61
N PRO A 4 -29.74 -12.46 -14.73
CA PRO A 4 -28.92 -13.67 -14.73
C PRO A 4 -27.76 -13.51 -13.74
N PRO A 5 -27.33 -14.59 -13.07
CA PRO A 5 -26.23 -14.54 -12.12
C PRO A 5 -24.96 -14.08 -12.83
N ILE A 6 -24.20 -13.19 -12.19
CA ILE A 6 -22.93 -12.67 -12.75
C ILE A 6 -21.92 -13.83 -12.75
N PRO A 7 -21.37 -14.23 -13.91
CA PRO A 7 -20.45 -15.35 -14.00
C PRO A 7 -19.14 -15.05 -13.28
N THR A 8 -18.54 -16.10 -12.68
CA THR A 8 -17.23 -16.04 -12.01
C THR A 8 -16.23 -16.82 -12.86
N TYR A 9 -15.15 -16.16 -13.30
CA TYR A 9 -14.11 -16.78 -14.11
C TYR A 9 -12.79 -16.90 -13.33
N ARG A 10 -12.00 -17.95 -13.62
CA ARG A 10 -10.62 -18.07 -13.12
C ARG A 10 -9.68 -17.16 -13.89
N LEU A 11 -9.66 -17.26 -15.19
CA LEU A 11 -9.09 -16.30 -16.14
C LEU A 11 -9.95 -16.32 -17.42
N TYR A 12 -10.12 -15.18 -18.08
CA TYR A 12 -11.00 -15.12 -19.26
C TYR A 12 -10.28 -15.77 -20.45
N GLY A 13 -10.75 -16.95 -20.88
CA GLY A 13 -10.40 -17.56 -22.18
C GLY A 13 -9.24 -18.57 -22.20
N GLU A 14 -8.64 -18.95 -21.07
CA GLU A 14 -7.57 -19.96 -21.08
C GLU A 14 -7.94 -21.22 -20.29
N ASN A 15 -7.96 -22.37 -21.00
CA ASN A 15 -7.82 -23.71 -20.42
C ASN A 15 -6.33 -23.97 -20.18
N SER A 16 -5.78 -23.48 -19.06
CA SER A 16 -4.40 -23.75 -18.73
C SER A 16 -4.31 -24.77 -17.60
N GLU A 17 -4.21 -26.04 -17.96
CA GLU A 17 -3.73 -27.12 -17.08
C GLU A 17 -2.20 -27.12 -16.91
N ASP A 18 -1.44 -26.22 -17.58
CA ASP A 18 0.00 -26.38 -17.80
C ASP A 18 0.91 -25.32 -17.17
N SER A 19 0.51 -24.52 -16.15
CA SER A 19 1.50 -23.66 -15.50
C SER A 19 1.47 -23.70 -13.98
N VAL A 20 2.48 -24.35 -13.42
CA VAL A 20 2.79 -24.47 -11.99
C VAL A 20 3.11 -23.12 -11.32
N ASP A 21 3.21 -22.03 -12.08
CA ASP A 21 3.63 -20.68 -11.61
C ASP A 21 2.69 -19.54 -12.01
N PHE A 22 1.42 -19.80 -12.23
CA PHE A 22 0.48 -18.80 -12.71
C PHE A 22 -0.06 -17.92 -11.55
N TRP A 23 0.77 -17.04 -11.01
CA TRP A 23 0.32 -16.03 -10.04
C TRP A 23 0.19 -14.63 -10.66
N LEU A 24 0.79 -14.39 -11.85
CA LEU A 24 0.81 -13.12 -12.56
C LEU A 24 0.66 -13.33 -14.06
N HIS A 25 -0.24 -12.57 -14.68
CA HIS A 25 -0.41 -12.48 -16.13
C HIS A 25 -0.32 -11.03 -16.61
N CYS A 26 0.29 -10.82 -17.78
CA CYS A 26 0.42 -9.49 -18.38
C CYS A 26 0.15 -9.58 -19.88
N GLU A 27 -0.78 -8.78 -20.35
CA GLU A 27 -1.16 -8.72 -21.76
C GLU A 27 -1.47 -7.27 -22.19
N THR A 28 -1.53 -7.00 -23.50
CA THR A 28 -1.94 -5.68 -23.98
C THR A 28 -3.45 -5.54 -23.99
N LEU A 29 -3.97 -4.34 -23.73
CA LEU A 29 -5.39 -4.02 -23.83
C LEU A 29 -5.97 -4.34 -25.22
N PRO A 30 -5.29 -3.98 -26.33
CA PRO A 30 -5.77 -4.35 -27.67
C PRO A 30 -5.89 -5.86 -27.91
N SER A 31 -4.91 -6.66 -27.44
CA SER A 31 -4.95 -8.12 -27.65
C SER A 31 -6.14 -8.76 -26.94
N ARG A 32 -6.40 -8.33 -25.70
CA ARG A 32 -7.54 -8.80 -24.90
C ARG A 32 -8.87 -8.33 -25.47
N SER A 33 -9.00 -7.05 -25.84
CA SER A 33 -10.27 -6.44 -26.17
C SER A 33 -10.77 -6.79 -27.57
N ARG A 34 -9.88 -6.98 -28.54
CA ARG A 34 -10.25 -7.37 -29.92
C ARG A 34 -10.98 -8.70 -29.98
N LEU A 35 -10.59 -9.68 -29.15
CA LEU A 35 -11.22 -10.99 -29.07
C LEU A 35 -12.70 -10.93 -28.63
N HIS A 36 -13.06 -9.86 -27.92
CA HIS A 36 -14.40 -9.63 -27.37
C HIS A 36 -15.12 -8.44 -28.04
N ASN A 37 -14.72 -8.08 -29.25
CA ASN A 37 -15.32 -6.96 -29.98
C ASN A 37 -15.36 -5.65 -29.18
N TRP A 38 -14.30 -5.38 -28.40
CA TRP A 38 -14.12 -4.21 -27.54
C TRP A 38 -15.11 -4.10 -26.36
N GLU A 39 -15.93 -5.12 -26.14
CA GLU A 39 -16.83 -5.19 -24.99
C GLU A 39 -16.56 -6.45 -24.16
N ILE A 40 -16.25 -6.27 -22.90
CA ILE A 40 -16.08 -7.35 -21.90
C ILE A 40 -17.32 -7.35 -21.03
N ALA A 41 -18.15 -8.39 -21.15
CA ALA A 41 -19.37 -8.54 -20.37
C ALA A 41 -19.09 -8.55 -18.85
N THR A 42 -20.07 -8.14 -18.06
CA THR A 42 -19.93 -8.09 -16.59
C THR A 42 -19.65 -9.49 -16.02
N HIS A 43 -18.55 -9.61 -15.30
CA HIS A 43 -18.07 -10.84 -14.65
C HIS A 43 -17.33 -10.51 -13.36
N ARG A 44 -16.82 -11.53 -12.66
CA ARG A 44 -15.97 -11.37 -11.47
C ARG A 44 -14.85 -12.41 -11.42
N HIS A 45 -13.77 -12.06 -10.76
CA HIS A 45 -12.69 -12.97 -10.39
C HIS A 45 -12.60 -13.07 -8.87
N ALA A 46 -12.79 -14.26 -8.30
CA ALA A 46 -12.79 -14.43 -6.84
C ALA A 46 -11.38 -14.29 -6.23
N ALA A 47 -10.37 -14.79 -6.95
CA ALA A 47 -9.00 -14.91 -6.45
C ALA A 47 -7.99 -14.01 -7.19
N LEU A 48 -8.44 -13.07 -8.00
CA LEU A 48 -7.56 -12.22 -8.81
C LEU A 48 -7.92 -10.75 -8.63
N PHE A 49 -6.89 -9.89 -8.65
CA PHE A 49 -7.05 -8.45 -8.87
C PHE A 49 -6.44 -8.05 -10.21
N GLN A 50 -6.87 -6.92 -10.74
CA GLN A 50 -6.43 -6.43 -12.04
C GLN A 50 -6.05 -4.96 -12.02
N LEU A 51 -4.99 -4.63 -12.75
CA LEU A 51 -4.51 -3.29 -13.04
C LEU A 51 -4.55 -3.08 -14.55
N PHE A 52 -5.42 -2.19 -15.02
CA PHE A 52 -5.48 -1.79 -16.42
C PHE A 52 -4.73 -0.45 -16.54
N HIS A 53 -3.51 -0.49 -17.02
CA HIS A 53 -2.74 0.70 -17.36
C HIS A 53 -3.16 1.19 -18.75
N VAL A 54 -4.06 2.14 -18.80
CA VAL A 54 -4.54 2.76 -20.05
C VAL A 54 -3.59 3.90 -20.40
N THR A 55 -2.84 3.75 -21.48
CA THR A 55 -1.89 4.76 -21.98
C THR A 55 -2.56 5.75 -22.91
N GLY A 56 -3.61 5.33 -23.63
CA GLY A 56 -4.36 6.16 -24.53
C GLY A 56 -5.74 5.59 -24.86
N GLY A 57 -6.60 6.43 -25.44
CA GLY A 57 -7.97 6.07 -25.75
C GLY A 57 -8.96 6.31 -24.61
N ARG A 58 -10.15 5.75 -24.72
CA ARG A 58 -11.25 5.97 -23.76
C ARG A 58 -12.23 4.81 -23.76
N GLY A 59 -13.08 4.75 -22.73
CA GLY A 59 -14.09 3.73 -22.58
C GLY A 59 -14.95 3.92 -21.36
N GLU A 60 -15.68 2.88 -20.98
CA GLU A 60 -16.49 2.81 -19.78
C GLU A 60 -16.13 1.55 -18.98
N MET A 61 -16.03 1.66 -17.68
CA MET A 61 -15.89 0.55 -16.73
C MET A 61 -17.19 0.41 -15.93
N PHE A 62 -17.77 -0.78 -15.95
CA PHE A 62 -18.83 -1.16 -15.01
C PHE A 62 -18.17 -1.64 -13.71
N ALA A 63 -18.44 -0.97 -12.62
CA ALA A 63 -18.06 -1.42 -11.27
C ALA A 63 -18.96 -0.74 -10.24
N ALA A 64 -19.09 -1.30 -9.03
CA ALA A 64 -19.97 -0.78 -7.99
C ALA A 64 -21.41 -0.48 -8.50
N ASN A 65 -21.95 -1.38 -9.33
CA ASN A 65 -23.28 -1.30 -9.95
C ASN A 65 -23.55 -0.09 -10.86
N ARG A 66 -22.53 0.53 -11.40
CA ARG A 66 -22.66 1.66 -12.34
C ARG A 66 -21.59 1.63 -13.43
N TRP A 67 -21.91 2.20 -14.59
CA TRP A 67 -20.93 2.52 -15.62
C TRP A 67 -20.26 3.85 -15.31
N GLN A 68 -18.93 3.90 -15.46
CA GLN A 68 -18.11 5.08 -15.26
C GLN A 68 -17.21 5.27 -16.47
N ALA A 69 -17.30 6.43 -17.10
CA ALA A 69 -16.44 6.78 -18.22
C ALA A 69 -15.00 7.03 -17.73
N PHE A 70 -14.03 6.63 -18.56
CA PHE A 70 -12.62 6.95 -18.35
C PHE A 70 -11.96 7.36 -19.67
N ALA A 71 -10.86 8.10 -19.53
CA ALA A 71 -9.95 8.43 -20.64
C ALA A 71 -8.51 8.28 -20.17
N GLY A 72 -7.64 7.73 -21.02
CA GLY A 72 -6.20 7.64 -20.76
C GLY A 72 -5.50 9.00 -20.84
N PRO A 73 -4.37 9.18 -20.14
CA PRO A 73 -3.71 8.15 -19.34
C PRO A 73 -4.35 7.95 -17.95
N CYS A 74 -4.69 6.72 -17.60
CA CYS A 74 -5.25 6.38 -16.30
C CYS A 74 -5.02 4.90 -15.94
N VAL A 75 -5.28 4.54 -14.69
CA VAL A 75 -5.31 3.16 -14.22
C VAL A 75 -6.72 2.80 -13.77
N LEU A 76 -7.22 1.64 -14.26
CA LEU A 76 -8.44 1.05 -13.72
C LEU A 76 -8.00 -0.09 -12.78
N PHE A 77 -8.31 0.04 -11.51
CA PHE A 77 -8.04 -0.98 -10.50
C PHE A 77 -9.31 -1.76 -10.21
N VAL A 78 -9.22 -3.08 -10.28
CA VAL A 78 -10.32 -4.01 -9.97
C VAL A 78 -9.85 -4.97 -8.87
N PRO A 79 -10.39 -4.86 -7.63
CA PRO A 79 -10.07 -5.78 -6.56
C PRO A 79 -10.76 -7.14 -6.72
N PRO A 80 -10.32 -8.17 -5.95
CA PRO A 80 -10.93 -9.49 -5.98
C PRO A 80 -12.43 -9.45 -5.65
N GLY A 81 -13.21 -10.35 -6.26
CA GLY A 81 -14.62 -10.52 -5.99
C GLY A 81 -15.55 -9.42 -6.53
N VAL A 82 -15.03 -8.31 -7.02
CA VAL A 82 -15.84 -7.21 -7.55
C VAL A 82 -16.35 -7.54 -8.96
N ALA A 83 -17.68 -7.38 -9.15
CA ALA A 83 -18.28 -7.48 -10.45
C ALA A 83 -17.89 -6.29 -11.32
N HIS A 84 -17.33 -6.57 -12.50
CA HIS A 84 -16.83 -5.55 -13.41
C HIS A 84 -17.04 -5.95 -14.88
N GLY A 85 -17.04 -4.95 -15.75
CA GLY A 85 -17.13 -5.11 -17.19
C GLY A 85 -16.61 -3.87 -17.89
N PHE A 86 -16.34 -3.94 -19.17
CA PHE A 86 -15.72 -2.83 -19.90
C PHE A 86 -16.36 -2.67 -21.27
N ARG A 87 -16.43 -1.42 -21.73
CA ARG A 87 -16.70 -1.02 -23.10
C ARG A 87 -15.59 -0.11 -23.55
N PHE A 88 -14.72 -0.61 -24.38
CA PHE A 88 -13.60 0.16 -24.91
C PHE A 88 -13.98 0.76 -26.27
N ILE A 89 -13.50 1.95 -26.54
CA ILE A 89 -13.58 2.51 -27.90
C ILE A 89 -12.37 1.99 -28.68
N PRO A 90 -12.55 1.53 -29.94
CA PRO A 90 -11.44 1.12 -30.80
C PRO A 90 -10.33 2.19 -30.83
N GLY A 91 -9.08 1.75 -30.70
CA GLY A 91 -7.93 2.64 -30.52
C GLY A 91 -7.49 2.80 -29.06
N ILE A 92 -8.15 2.12 -28.11
CA ILE A 92 -7.62 1.99 -26.73
C ILE A 92 -6.25 1.34 -26.76
N ASP A 93 -5.33 1.85 -25.95
CA ASP A 93 -3.98 1.28 -25.79
C ASP A 93 -3.59 1.17 -24.32
N GLY A 94 -2.72 0.21 -24.02
CA GLY A 94 -2.26 -0.03 -22.67
C GLY A 94 -1.98 -1.49 -22.35
N THR A 95 -1.82 -1.77 -21.06
CA THR A 95 -1.43 -3.07 -20.53
C THR A 95 -2.37 -3.50 -19.40
N VAL A 96 -2.72 -4.77 -19.35
CA VAL A 96 -3.47 -5.39 -18.26
C VAL A 96 -2.51 -6.30 -17.48
N VAL A 97 -2.40 -6.07 -16.19
CA VAL A 97 -1.73 -6.94 -15.24
C VAL A 97 -2.79 -7.59 -14.37
N THR A 98 -2.83 -8.91 -14.36
CA THR A 98 -3.72 -9.72 -13.52
C THR A 98 -2.87 -10.54 -12.56
N ALA A 99 -3.14 -10.48 -11.25
CA ALA A 99 -2.37 -11.19 -10.24
C ALA A 99 -3.28 -11.81 -9.18
N LEU A 100 -2.74 -12.82 -8.46
CA LEU A 100 -3.44 -13.48 -7.37
C LEU A 100 -3.71 -12.51 -6.20
N ALA A 101 -4.89 -12.66 -5.60
CA ALA A 101 -5.39 -11.82 -4.50
C ALA A 101 -4.52 -11.89 -3.24
N ASP A 102 -3.90 -13.03 -2.95
CA ASP A 102 -3.04 -13.23 -1.78
C ASP A 102 -1.89 -12.23 -1.69
N ARG A 103 -1.37 -11.79 -2.84
CA ARG A 103 -0.33 -10.75 -2.93
C ARG A 103 -0.86 -9.39 -2.46
N LEU A 104 -2.05 -9.02 -2.90
CA LEU A 104 -2.71 -7.78 -2.48
C LEU A 104 -3.12 -7.83 -1.01
N GLU A 105 -3.63 -8.97 -0.55
CA GLU A 105 -4.00 -9.20 0.86
C GLU A 105 -2.80 -9.09 1.79
N SER A 106 -1.64 -9.64 1.40
CA SER A 106 -0.40 -9.52 2.17
C SER A 106 0.06 -8.07 2.32
N LEU A 107 -0.06 -7.26 1.26
CA LEU A 107 0.25 -5.82 1.31
C LEU A 107 -0.76 -5.07 2.18
N ALA A 108 -2.04 -5.37 2.04
CA ALA A 108 -3.13 -4.76 2.79
C ALA A 108 -3.06 -5.08 4.30
N ALA A 109 -2.58 -6.26 4.69
CA ALA A 109 -2.37 -6.63 6.09
C ALA A 109 -1.28 -5.79 6.77
N GLY A 110 -0.31 -5.29 6.00
CA GLY A 110 0.80 -4.47 6.51
C GLY A 110 0.52 -2.97 6.57
N ASP A 111 -0.47 -2.48 5.82
CA ASP A 111 -0.74 -1.05 5.67
C ASP A 111 -2.22 -0.74 5.47
N ARG A 112 -2.75 0.15 6.33
CA ARG A 112 -4.17 0.54 6.32
C ARG A 112 -4.57 1.31 5.05
N ALA A 113 -3.70 2.12 4.47
CA ALA A 113 -3.99 2.87 3.25
C ALA A 113 -4.09 1.92 2.06
N VAL A 114 -3.19 0.92 1.99
CA VAL A 114 -3.27 -0.17 1.00
C VAL A 114 -4.55 -0.97 1.18
N ALA A 115 -4.95 -1.30 2.41
CA ALA A 115 -6.20 -2.01 2.68
C ALA A 115 -7.44 -1.22 2.22
N ALA A 116 -7.48 0.08 2.50
CA ALA A 116 -8.57 0.96 2.07
C ALA A 116 -8.62 1.12 0.54
N PHE A 117 -7.46 1.19 -0.12
CA PHE A 117 -7.36 1.21 -1.57
C PHE A 117 -7.87 -0.10 -2.17
N ALA A 118 -7.41 -1.23 -1.65
CA ALA A 118 -7.73 -2.57 -2.14
C ALA A 118 -9.21 -2.96 -1.97
N ALA A 119 -9.96 -2.27 -1.12
CA ALA A 119 -11.36 -2.59 -0.83
C ALA A 119 -12.34 -2.23 -1.96
N GLN A 120 -11.97 -1.35 -2.91
CA GLN A 120 -12.90 -0.81 -3.90
C GLN A 120 -12.29 -0.67 -5.29
N PRO A 121 -13.08 -0.83 -6.38
CA PRO A 121 -12.63 -0.52 -7.73
C PRO A 121 -12.40 0.99 -7.87
N ARG A 122 -11.39 1.36 -8.67
CA ARG A 122 -10.97 2.75 -8.82
C ARG A 122 -10.55 3.08 -10.25
N ILE A 123 -10.74 4.34 -10.62
CA ILE A 123 -10.14 4.97 -11.80
C ILE A 123 -9.18 6.03 -11.27
N VAL A 124 -7.89 5.82 -11.48
CA VAL A 124 -6.81 6.70 -10.99
C VAL A 124 -6.20 7.42 -12.20
N PRO A 125 -6.37 8.73 -12.34
CA PRO A 125 -5.68 9.50 -13.39
C PRO A 125 -4.16 9.43 -13.23
N LEU A 126 -3.43 9.38 -14.34
CA LEU A 126 -1.97 9.47 -14.36
C LEU A 126 -1.59 10.90 -14.75
N ASP A 127 -1.22 11.71 -13.77
CA ASP A 127 -0.96 13.15 -13.89
C ASP A 127 0.52 13.50 -14.14
N GLY A 128 1.38 12.50 -14.31
CA GLY A 128 2.82 12.66 -14.47
C GLY A 128 3.59 12.95 -13.18
N SER A 129 2.96 12.87 -12.02
CA SER A 129 3.63 12.93 -10.71
C SER A 129 4.67 11.81 -10.57
N VAL A 130 5.56 11.93 -9.58
CA VAL A 130 6.58 10.92 -9.27
C VAL A 130 5.94 9.56 -9.03
N GLU A 131 4.80 9.53 -8.34
CA GLU A 131 4.08 8.30 -8.00
C GLU A 131 3.50 7.63 -9.25
N THR A 132 2.85 8.41 -10.13
CA THR A 132 2.28 7.87 -11.37
C THR A 132 3.36 7.48 -12.40
N ALA A 133 4.50 8.16 -12.42
CA ALA A 133 5.65 7.77 -13.23
C ALA A 133 6.28 6.47 -12.71
N THR A 134 6.39 6.31 -11.38
CA THR A 134 6.88 5.07 -10.75
C THR A 134 5.97 3.88 -11.06
N PHE A 135 4.64 4.09 -11.03
CA PHE A 135 3.69 3.08 -11.45
C PHE A 135 3.90 2.65 -12.92
N THR A 136 4.02 3.63 -13.82
CA THR A 136 4.22 3.39 -15.26
C THR A 136 5.50 2.58 -15.53
N ASP A 137 6.61 2.94 -14.87
CA ASP A 137 7.87 2.19 -14.95
C ASP A 137 7.73 0.76 -14.44
N ALA A 138 7.02 0.56 -13.31
CA ALA A 138 6.77 -0.77 -12.76
C ALA A 138 6.01 -1.67 -13.76
N ILE A 139 4.95 -1.16 -14.40
CA ILE A 139 4.19 -1.91 -15.40
C ILE A 139 5.03 -2.25 -16.63
N ALA A 140 5.84 -1.32 -17.13
CA ALA A 140 6.74 -1.56 -18.26
C ALA A 140 7.76 -2.66 -17.93
N ARG A 141 8.31 -2.65 -16.73
CA ARG A 141 9.24 -3.68 -16.24
C ARG A 141 8.55 -5.03 -16.05
N ILE A 142 7.33 -5.08 -15.52
CA ILE A 142 6.54 -6.34 -15.44
C ILE A 142 6.37 -6.92 -16.82
N ALA A 143 5.94 -6.14 -17.81
CA ALA A 143 5.75 -6.59 -19.19
C ALA A 143 7.06 -7.13 -19.81
N SER A 144 8.19 -6.52 -19.49
CA SER A 144 9.51 -7.00 -19.94
C SER A 144 9.97 -8.27 -19.22
N GLU A 145 9.74 -8.36 -17.90
CA GLU A 145 10.26 -9.44 -17.07
C GLU A 145 9.47 -10.74 -17.21
N ILE A 146 8.15 -10.65 -17.50
CA ILE A 146 7.25 -11.80 -17.51
C ILE A 146 7.66 -12.87 -18.55
N GLY A 147 8.24 -12.45 -19.67
CA GLY A 147 8.73 -13.34 -20.73
C GLY A 147 10.16 -13.88 -20.52
N ARG A 148 10.87 -13.40 -19.49
CA ARG A 148 12.26 -13.80 -19.24
C ARG A 148 12.33 -15.05 -18.37
N ARG A 149 13.41 -15.83 -18.57
CA ARG A 149 13.77 -16.98 -17.71
C ARG A 149 15.07 -16.67 -16.98
N THR A 150 15.05 -15.67 -16.09
CA THR A 150 16.22 -15.18 -15.35
C THR A 150 16.16 -15.59 -13.88
N THR A 151 17.32 -15.66 -13.23
CA THR A 151 17.42 -15.91 -11.79
C THR A 151 16.66 -14.83 -11.02
N GLY A 152 15.84 -15.23 -10.04
CA GLY A 152 15.08 -14.30 -9.20
C GLY A 152 13.88 -13.66 -9.88
N ARG A 153 13.44 -14.11 -11.07
CA ARG A 153 12.32 -13.57 -11.82
C ARG A 153 11.05 -13.37 -10.94
N ASN A 154 10.64 -14.39 -10.19
CA ASN A 154 9.44 -14.28 -9.36
C ASN A 154 9.59 -13.22 -8.28
N MET A 155 10.74 -13.14 -7.61
CA MET A 155 11.04 -12.09 -6.63
C MET A 155 11.01 -10.69 -7.24
N MET A 156 11.56 -10.54 -8.45
CA MET A 156 11.51 -9.27 -9.20
C MET A 156 10.08 -8.88 -9.54
N LEU A 157 9.26 -9.80 -10.05
CA LEU A 157 7.87 -9.55 -10.39
C LEU A 157 7.05 -9.20 -9.14
N GLU A 158 7.26 -9.87 -7.98
CA GLU A 158 6.63 -9.53 -6.71
C GLU A 158 6.98 -8.11 -6.25
N ALA A 159 8.25 -7.72 -6.33
CA ALA A 159 8.70 -6.38 -5.99
C ALA A 159 8.07 -5.31 -6.91
N LEU A 160 7.97 -5.58 -8.21
CA LEU A 160 7.37 -4.69 -9.19
C LEU A 160 5.85 -4.53 -8.98
N VAL A 161 5.13 -5.61 -8.69
CA VAL A 161 3.70 -5.55 -8.34
C VAL A 161 3.49 -4.75 -7.07
N THR A 162 4.32 -4.98 -6.04
CA THR A 162 4.29 -4.20 -4.79
C THR A 162 4.51 -2.71 -5.08
N MET A 163 5.54 -2.39 -5.87
CA MET A 163 5.84 -1.01 -6.27
C MET A 163 4.66 -0.37 -7.01
N ALA A 164 4.04 -1.08 -7.96
CA ALA A 164 2.90 -0.58 -8.70
C ALA A 164 1.70 -0.28 -7.79
N VAL A 165 1.34 -1.20 -6.89
CA VAL A 165 0.21 -1.00 -5.95
C VAL A 165 0.48 0.18 -5.00
N VAL A 166 1.65 0.23 -4.37
CA VAL A 166 2.01 1.30 -3.42
C VAL A 166 2.04 2.66 -4.11
N SER A 167 2.57 2.74 -5.33
CA SER A 167 2.59 4.00 -6.10
C SER A 167 1.18 4.49 -6.42
N LEU A 168 0.24 3.60 -6.76
CA LEU A 168 -1.16 3.99 -6.98
C LEU A 168 -1.84 4.48 -5.70
N VAL A 169 -1.60 3.82 -4.56
CA VAL A 169 -2.11 4.27 -3.26
C VAL A 169 -1.65 5.69 -2.97
N ARG A 170 -0.35 5.96 -3.13
CA ARG A 170 0.24 7.30 -2.92
C ARG A 170 -0.29 8.34 -3.91
N ALA A 171 -0.42 7.99 -5.20
CA ALA A 171 -0.98 8.87 -6.22
C ALA A 171 -2.42 9.28 -5.87
N GLN A 172 -3.22 8.35 -5.36
CA GLN A 172 -4.58 8.65 -4.97
C GLN A 172 -4.67 9.50 -3.69
N ASP A 173 -3.79 9.28 -2.71
CA ASP A 173 -3.72 10.12 -1.51
C ASP A 173 -3.40 11.59 -1.86
N VAL A 174 -2.63 11.82 -2.93
CA VAL A 174 -2.36 13.17 -3.46
C VAL A 174 -3.59 13.73 -4.20
N ALA A 175 -4.28 12.90 -5.01
CA ALA A 175 -5.39 13.34 -5.87
C ALA A 175 -6.72 13.53 -5.11
N ASP A 176 -7.01 12.70 -4.12
CA ASP A 176 -8.22 12.78 -3.29
C ASP A 176 -7.89 12.61 -1.80
N PRO A 177 -7.38 13.66 -1.17
CA PRO A 177 -7.05 13.65 0.26
C PRO A 177 -8.26 13.45 1.18
N ALA A 178 -9.47 13.45 0.64
CA ALA A 178 -10.72 13.28 1.40
C ALA A 178 -11.36 11.89 1.24
N ALA A 179 -10.75 10.99 0.47
CA ALA A 179 -11.32 9.66 0.19
C ALA A 179 -11.57 8.80 1.45
N ASP A 180 -10.85 9.07 2.53
CA ASP A 180 -11.01 8.42 3.85
C ASP A 180 -11.78 9.27 4.87
N GLY A 181 -12.38 10.38 4.43
CA GLY A 181 -13.14 11.30 5.30
C GLY A 181 -12.25 12.18 6.20
N VAL A 182 -10.93 12.14 6.03
CA VAL A 182 -10.00 13.00 6.77
C VAL A 182 -9.77 14.31 6.00
N PRO A 183 -10.05 15.49 6.60
CA PRO A 183 -9.79 16.76 5.96
C PRO A 183 -8.31 16.92 5.56
N LYS A 184 -8.04 17.43 4.36
CA LYS A 184 -6.67 17.69 3.86
C LYS A 184 -5.80 18.47 4.86
N ARG A 185 -6.41 19.40 5.59
CA ARG A 185 -5.73 20.17 6.65
C ARG A 185 -5.28 19.28 7.80
N ASP A 186 -6.08 18.29 8.20
CA ASP A 186 -5.77 17.40 9.32
C ASP A 186 -4.69 16.35 8.90
N ARG A 187 -4.70 15.89 7.65
CA ARG A 187 -3.63 15.05 7.09
C ARG A 187 -2.29 15.79 7.07
N ARG A 188 -2.26 17.02 6.56
CA ARG A 188 -1.04 17.86 6.58
C ARG A 188 -0.50 18.09 8.00
N ARG A 189 -1.40 18.26 8.98
CA ARG A 189 -1.01 18.38 10.39
C ARG A 189 -0.42 17.08 10.94
N PHE A 190 -0.96 15.95 10.50
CA PHE A 190 -0.42 14.63 10.87
C PHE A 190 0.99 14.44 10.29
N GLU A 191 1.23 14.76 9.04
CA GLU A 191 2.57 14.72 8.40
C GLU A 191 3.57 15.64 9.11
N GLN A 192 3.13 16.85 9.49
CA GLN A 192 3.94 17.76 10.30
C GLN A 192 4.27 17.16 11.66
N LEU A 193 3.31 16.46 12.30
CA LEU A 193 3.56 15.77 13.57
C LEU A 193 4.60 14.65 13.40
N GLU A 194 4.50 13.82 12.37
CA GLU A 194 5.48 12.76 12.11
C GLU A 194 6.90 13.34 11.95
N THR A 195 7.02 14.42 11.19
CA THR A 195 8.29 15.15 11.04
C THR A 195 8.84 15.65 12.38
N LEU A 196 7.99 16.28 13.20
CA LEU A 196 8.36 16.77 14.52
C LEU A 196 8.71 15.63 15.50
N ILE A 197 7.98 14.53 15.46
CA ILE A 197 8.33 13.33 16.25
C ILE A 197 9.69 12.82 15.82
N GLY A 198 9.95 12.69 14.52
CA GLY A 198 11.25 12.28 13.99
C GLY A 198 12.41 13.12 14.50
N ALA A 199 12.20 14.44 14.60
CA ALA A 199 13.23 15.39 15.08
C ALA A 199 13.41 15.39 16.61
N HIS A 200 12.33 15.21 17.39
CA HIS A 200 12.31 15.51 18.83
C HIS A 200 11.98 14.33 19.75
N TYR A 201 11.78 13.10 19.25
CA TYR A 201 11.36 11.96 20.08
C TYR A 201 12.30 11.64 21.25
N ARG A 202 13.61 11.95 21.12
CA ARG A 202 14.62 11.75 22.18
C ARG A 202 14.55 12.77 23.31
N GLU A 203 13.84 13.88 23.09
CA GLU A 203 13.75 14.97 24.07
C GLU A 203 12.62 14.77 25.08
N HIS A 204 11.83 13.71 24.94
CA HIS A 204 10.68 13.39 25.80
C HIS A 204 9.72 14.57 26.00
N ARG A 205 9.50 15.38 24.95
CA ARG A 205 8.62 16.55 24.98
C ARG A 205 7.16 16.15 25.25
N PRO A 206 6.42 16.94 26.04
CA PRO A 206 5.00 16.70 26.24
C PRO A 206 4.19 16.92 24.96
N THR A 207 2.98 16.34 24.87
CA THR A 207 2.08 16.50 23.70
C THR A 207 1.81 17.97 23.34
N GLY A 208 1.77 18.87 24.36
CA GLY A 208 1.59 20.31 24.15
C GLY A 208 2.65 20.91 23.22
N PHE A 209 3.90 20.53 23.37
CA PHE A 209 5.00 20.98 22.52
C PHE A 209 4.73 20.75 21.02
N TYR A 210 4.17 19.60 20.67
CA TYR A 210 3.82 19.26 19.28
C TYR A 210 2.56 20.00 18.83
N ALA A 211 1.58 20.09 19.71
CA ALA A 211 0.32 20.78 19.42
C ALA A 211 0.54 22.27 19.13
N ASP A 212 1.37 22.95 19.94
CA ASP A 212 1.71 24.37 19.78
C ASP A 212 2.42 24.64 18.44
N ARG A 213 3.37 23.76 18.04
CA ARG A 213 4.09 23.90 16.75
C ARG A 213 3.21 23.70 15.53
N ILE A 214 2.17 22.87 15.66
CA ILE A 214 1.20 22.59 14.60
C ILE A 214 0.06 23.64 14.59
N GLY A 215 -0.05 24.46 15.64
CA GLY A 215 -1.08 25.48 15.78
C GLY A 215 -2.45 24.90 16.10
N VAL A 216 -2.52 23.91 16.98
CA VAL A 216 -3.76 23.25 17.43
C VAL A 216 -3.73 22.97 18.93
N THR A 217 -4.89 22.64 19.51
CA THR A 217 -4.96 22.16 20.89
C THR A 217 -4.49 20.69 20.98
N THR A 218 -4.02 20.25 22.14
CA THR A 218 -3.65 18.86 22.39
C THR A 218 -4.80 17.88 22.15
N THR A 219 -6.02 18.28 22.50
CA THR A 219 -7.24 17.49 22.25
C THR A 219 -7.49 17.32 20.76
N HIS A 220 -7.38 18.40 19.98
CA HIS A 220 -7.57 18.36 18.53
C HIS A 220 -6.48 17.52 17.85
N LEU A 221 -5.22 17.68 18.28
CA LEU A 221 -4.11 16.87 17.76
C LEU A 221 -4.32 15.36 18.01
N ASN A 222 -4.68 14.98 19.24
CA ASN A 222 -4.97 13.58 19.56
C ASN A 222 -6.19 13.04 18.78
N ARG A 223 -7.21 13.86 18.49
CA ARG A 223 -8.33 13.46 17.62
C ARG A 223 -7.85 13.17 16.21
N ILE A 224 -7.02 14.03 15.62
CA ILE A 224 -6.42 13.82 14.30
C ILE A 224 -5.65 12.49 14.27
N VAL A 225 -4.75 12.29 15.25
CA VAL A 225 -3.91 11.10 15.32
C VAL A 225 -4.74 9.82 15.48
N ARG A 226 -5.78 9.85 16.31
CA ARG A 226 -6.69 8.70 16.47
C ARG A 226 -7.44 8.38 15.18
N THR A 227 -7.90 9.41 14.46
CA THR A 227 -8.60 9.22 13.19
C THR A 227 -7.69 8.62 12.13
N ILE A 228 -6.44 9.09 12.02
CA ILE A 228 -5.52 8.67 10.94
C ILE A 228 -4.75 7.39 11.32
N ALA A 229 -4.14 7.37 12.51
CA ALA A 229 -3.23 6.29 12.93
C ALA A 229 -3.82 5.32 13.96
N GLY A 230 -5.04 5.55 14.44
CA GLY A 230 -5.65 4.72 15.49
C GLY A 230 -4.97 4.79 16.85
N ALA A 231 -4.05 5.75 17.06
CA ALA A 231 -3.19 5.87 18.22
C ALA A 231 -3.27 7.27 18.86
N SER A 232 -2.68 7.48 20.02
CA SER A 232 -2.42 8.79 20.59
C SER A 232 -1.03 9.30 20.21
N VAL A 233 -0.78 10.61 20.35
CA VAL A 233 0.55 11.22 20.13
C VAL A 233 1.61 10.56 21.04
N GLN A 234 1.25 10.25 22.30
CA GLN A 234 2.16 9.56 23.22
C GLN A 234 2.49 8.13 22.77
N GLU A 235 1.52 7.43 22.21
CA GLU A 235 1.75 6.10 21.64
C GLU A 235 2.66 6.15 20.42
N MET A 236 2.50 7.14 19.53
CA MET A 236 3.40 7.35 18.40
C MET A 236 4.84 7.63 18.87
N LEU A 237 5.02 8.50 19.84
CA LEU A 237 6.34 8.79 20.46
C LEU A 237 6.96 7.54 21.08
N ALA A 238 6.18 6.78 21.85
CA ALA A 238 6.64 5.57 22.48
C ALA A 238 7.02 4.48 21.45
N ASN A 239 6.23 4.33 20.38
CA ASN A 239 6.53 3.41 19.29
C ASN A 239 7.82 3.80 18.56
N ARG A 240 8.05 5.10 18.31
CA ARG A 240 9.27 5.60 17.69
C ARG A 240 10.52 5.33 18.57
N LEU A 241 10.41 5.52 19.89
CA LEU A 241 11.46 5.19 20.82
C LEU A 241 11.79 3.68 20.84
N VAL A 242 10.76 2.84 20.88
CA VAL A 242 10.92 1.37 20.86
C VAL A 242 11.53 0.91 19.54
N GLU A 243 11.10 1.46 18.42
CA GLU A 243 11.65 1.14 17.09
C GLU A 243 13.15 1.46 17.02
N GLN A 244 13.54 2.66 17.47
CA GLN A 244 14.95 3.04 17.50
C GLN A 244 15.75 2.17 18.47
N ALA A 245 15.19 1.89 19.66
CA ALA A 245 15.82 0.99 20.62
C ALA A 245 16.08 -0.40 20.05
N ARG A 246 15.08 -0.98 19.36
CA ARG A 246 15.23 -2.29 18.68
C ARG A 246 16.36 -2.25 17.65
N ARG A 247 16.42 -1.19 16.85
CA ARG A 247 17.46 -0.99 15.84
C ARG A 247 18.85 -0.91 16.47
N ASP A 248 19.01 -0.08 17.51
CA ASP A 248 20.30 0.08 18.20
C ASP A 248 20.73 -1.20 18.91
N LEU A 249 19.79 -1.95 19.51
CA LEU A 249 20.07 -3.23 20.17
C LEU A 249 20.56 -4.31 19.20
N VAL A 250 20.08 -4.34 17.96
CA VAL A 250 20.43 -5.36 16.97
C VAL A 250 21.69 -4.96 16.18
N PHE A 251 21.76 -3.71 15.75
CA PHE A 251 22.77 -3.29 14.77
C PHE A 251 24.00 -2.59 15.38
N THR A 252 24.03 -2.40 16.70
CA THR A 252 25.20 -1.77 17.36
C THR A 252 25.68 -2.57 18.57
N PRO A 253 27.01 -2.58 18.84
CA PRO A 253 27.56 -3.19 20.05
C PRO A 253 27.36 -2.33 21.30
N THR A 254 26.65 -1.21 21.19
CA THR A 254 26.44 -0.23 22.25
C THR A 254 25.73 -0.86 23.44
N SER A 255 26.20 -0.57 24.67
CA SER A 255 25.59 -1.09 25.90
C SER A 255 24.12 -0.65 26.07
N VAL A 256 23.29 -1.46 26.72
CA VAL A 256 21.88 -1.13 26.98
C VAL A 256 21.74 0.21 27.70
N GLN A 257 22.67 0.49 28.62
CA GLN A 257 22.72 1.76 29.39
C GLN A 257 23.00 2.94 28.42
N ALA A 258 23.98 2.82 27.56
CA ALA A 258 24.31 3.88 26.61
C ALA A 258 23.18 4.11 25.57
N ILE A 259 22.48 3.04 25.14
CA ILE A 259 21.26 3.16 24.31
C ILE A 259 20.15 3.91 25.05
N ALA A 260 19.93 3.61 26.35
CA ALA A 260 18.95 4.35 27.14
C ALA A 260 19.27 5.86 27.19
N PHE A 261 20.51 6.24 27.43
CA PHE A 261 20.91 7.65 27.41
C PHE A 261 20.82 8.31 26.06
N SER A 262 21.19 7.61 24.98
CA SER A 262 21.08 8.14 23.60
C SER A 262 19.62 8.35 23.18
N LEU A 263 18.68 7.65 23.78
CA LEU A 263 17.24 7.80 23.57
C LEU A 263 16.60 8.82 24.53
N GLY A 264 17.40 9.53 25.32
CA GLY A 264 16.96 10.59 26.24
C GLY A 264 16.41 10.11 27.57
N PHE A 265 16.57 8.84 27.93
CA PHE A 265 16.21 8.36 29.29
C PHE A 265 17.29 8.73 30.31
N SER A 266 16.89 9.40 31.37
CA SER A 266 17.80 9.73 32.47
C SER A 266 18.09 8.53 33.38
N ASP A 267 17.21 7.52 33.39
CA ASP A 267 17.33 6.31 34.21
C ASP A 267 17.26 5.05 33.32
N PRO A 268 18.36 4.28 33.21
CA PRO A 268 18.36 3.01 32.47
C PRO A 268 17.39 1.96 33.01
N ALA A 269 17.08 1.99 34.33
CA ALA A 269 16.11 1.08 34.92
C ALA A 269 14.69 1.43 34.46
N TYR A 270 14.38 2.71 34.30
CA TYR A 270 13.12 3.16 33.71
C TYR A 270 13.02 2.75 32.23
N PHE A 271 14.10 2.92 31.47
CA PHE A 271 14.15 2.43 30.08
C PHE A 271 13.89 0.92 29.97
N ASN A 272 14.51 0.11 30.85
CA ASN A 272 14.29 -1.33 30.89
C ASN A 272 12.79 -1.68 31.10
N ARG A 273 12.13 -1.02 32.08
CA ARG A 273 10.69 -1.20 32.33
C ARG A 273 9.82 -0.76 31.16
N PHE A 274 10.14 0.41 30.60
CA PHE A 274 9.45 0.95 29.40
C PHE A 274 9.53 -0.02 28.21
N PHE A 275 10.74 -0.45 27.86
CA PHE A 275 10.98 -1.35 26.74
C PHE A 275 10.28 -2.71 26.96
N ARG A 276 10.42 -3.30 28.14
CA ARG A 276 9.76 -4.57 28.50
C ARG A 276 8.23 -4.47 28.41
N LYS A 277 7.66 -3.38 28.89
CA LYS A 277 6.19 -3.15 28.83
C LYS A 277 5.69 -3.14 27.37
N ARG A 278 6.49 -2.63 26.44
CA ARG A 278 6.12 -2.47 25.04
C ARG A 278 6.46 -3.66 24.15
N THR A 279 7.47 -4.46 24.52
CA THR A 279 8.00 -5.53 23.67
C THR A 279 7.84 -6.93 24.29
N GLY A 280 7.46 -7.03 25.55
CA GLY A 280 7.36 -8.29 26.30
C GLY A 280 8.71 -8.79 26.85
N ALA A 281 9.86 -8.28 26.38
CA ALA A 281 11.19 -8.72 26.78
C ALA A 281 12.05 -7.54 27.26
N THR A 282 13.02 -7.81 28.14
CA THR A 282 14.03 -6.79 28.49
C THR A 282 14.96 -6.52 27.29
N PRO A 283 15.58 -5.31 27.18
CA PRO A 283 16.50 -5.00 26.09
C PRO A 283 17.63 -6.02 25.92
N GLY A 284 18.21 -6.50 27.04
CA GLY A 284 19.26 -7.53 26.99
C GLY A 284 18.78 -8.87 26.46
N ARG A 285 17.58 -9.32 26.89
CA ARG A 285 16.98 -10.55 26.34
C ARG A 285 16.60 -10.41 24.87
N PHE A 286 16.09 -9.24 24.49
CA PHE A 286 15.76 -8.94 23.10
C PHE A 286 17.00 -9.02 22.21
N ARG A 287 18.13 -8.41 22.62
CA ARG A 287 19.41 -8.51 21.90
C ARG A 287 19.87 -9.97 21.77
N ALA A 288 19.91 -10.70 22.90
CA ALA A 288 20.37 -12.09 22.91
C ALA A 288 19.55 -12.99 21.98
N SER A 289 18.22 -12.82 21.95
CA SER A 289 17.33 -13.63 21.08
C SER A 289 17.55 -13.36 19.60
N ARG A 290 17.97 -12.14 19.23
CA ARG A 290 18.24 -11.81 17.82
C ARG A 290 19.61 -12.28 17.36
N LEU A 291 20.63 -12.24 18.21
CA LEU A 291 21.96 -12.76 17.91
C LEU A 291 22.00 -14.31 17.91
N ALA A 292 21.14 -14.97 18.69
CA ALA A 292 21.04 -16.43 18.69
C ALA A 292 20.24 -17.03 17.51
N GLY A 293 19.46 -16.22 16.79
CA GLY A 293 18.72 -16.64 15.60
C GLY A 293 19.52 -16.57 14.29
N GLU A 294 20.79 -16.16 14.34
CA GLU A 294 21.72 -16.12 13.20
C GLU A 294 22.71 -17.32 13.19
N SER A 295 22.45 -18.36 14.01
CA SER A 295 23.29 -19.58 14.08
C SER A 295 22.62 -20.76 13.43
#